data_ce2c722f427e8debe963f73007eaba2e
#
_entry.id   ce2c722f427e8debe963f73007eaba2e
#
_cell.length_a   1.000
_cell.length_b   1.000
_cell.length_c   1.000
_cell.angle_alpha   90.00
_cell.angle_beta   90.00
_cell.angle_gamma   90.00
#
_symmetry.space_group_name_H-M   'P 1'
#
loop_
_entity.id
_entity.type
_entity.pdbx_description
1 polymer ?
#
loop_
_entity_poly.entity_id
_entity_poly.type
_entity_poly.pdbx_seq_one_letter_code
_entity_poly.pdbx_strand_id
1 'polypeptide(L)'
;SFCDTDHSAFTLMEVEEIVREVKGYRSRTVIVTGGEPSLFDLRELTSALHAEKCRVHVETNGTRELRGDFDWITCSPKKETDPPYNVDESIAQKADELKLVFTGESAFDLGEISGRFATDNRFLQPCSGENIKETVEAVLAYPGWRLSLQTHRMISIK
;
A
#
# COMPACT_ATOMS: atom_id res chain seq x y z
N SER A 1 -17.10 5.29 -2.26
CA SER A 1 -15.62 5.29 -2.14
C SER A 1 -15.27 4.70 -0.78
N PHE A 2 -14.43 3.67 -0.76
CA PHE A 2 -13.92 3.06 0.48
C PHE A 2 -12.58 3.70 0.93
N CYS A 3 -12.10 4.72 0.20
CA CYS A 3 -10.93 5.49 0.59
C CYS A 3 -11.32 6.45 1.72
N ASP A 4 -10.58 6.39 2.80
CA ASP A 4 -10.77 7.20 4.01
C ASP A 4 -9.85 8.43 4.06
N THR A 5 -9.02 8.61 3.04
CA THR A 5 -8.14 9.78 2.93
C THR A 5 -8.94 11.01 2.51
N ASP A 6 -8.90 12.05 3.33
CA ASP A 6 -9.42 13.37 2.96
C ASP A 6 -8.40 14.08 2.05
N HIS A 7 -8.77 14.25 0.79
CA HIS A 7 -7.95 14.92 -0.22
C HIS A 7 -8.22 16.44 -0.31
N SER A 8 -9.11 16.97 0.52
CA SER A 8 -9.48 18.40 0.50
C SER A 8 -8.49 19.31 1.23
N ALA A 9 -7.69 18.73 2.14
CA ALA A 9 -6.69 19.46 2.91
C ALA A 9 -5.30 18.82 2.72
N PHE A 10 -4.34 19.62 2.28
CA PHE A 10 -2.94 19.22 2.15
C PHE A 10 -2.01 20.37 2.47
N THR A 11 -0.80 20.07 2.89
CA THR A 11 0.26 21.04 3.10
C THR A 11 1.41 20.69 2.15
N LEU A 12 1.86 21.66 1.37
CA LEU A 12 3.09 21.51 0.60
C LEU A 12 4.27 21.67 1.55
N MET A 13 5.21 20.76 1.46
CA MET A 13 6.44 20.76 2.25
C MET A 13 7.63 20.50 1.32
N GLU A 14 8.71 21.21 1.55
CA GLU A 14 10.00 20.92 0.91
C GLU A 14 10.61 19.64 1.50
N VAL A 15 11.45 18.95 0.72
CA VAL A 15 12.08 17.69 1.15
C VAL A 15 12.83 17.84 2.48
N GLU A 16 13.54 18.95 2.68
CA GLU A 16 14.27 19.23 3.91
C GLU A 16 13.36 19.40 5.13
N GLU A 17 12.14 19.92 4.93
CA GLU A 17 11.15 20.06 5.99
C GLU A 17 10.60 18.68 6.39
N ILE A 18 10.30 17.82 5.41
CA ILE A 18 9.88 16.43 5.65
C ILE A 18 10.96 15.68 6.42
N VAL A 19 12.21 15.77 5.98
CA VAL A 19 13.35 15.11 6.64
C VAL A 19 13.50 15.61 8.08
N ARG A 20 13.36 16.91 8.31
CA ARG A 20 13.43 17.51 9.66
C ARG A 20 12.34 16.96 10.56
N GLU A 21 11.11 16.85 10.06
CA GLU A 21 9.99 16.28 10.80
C GLU A 21 10.25 14.80 11.15
N VAL A 22 10.68 14.00 10.18
CA VAL A 22 11.02 12.58 10.38
C VAL A 22 12.09 12.39 11.46
N LYS A 23 13.08 13.27 11.54
CA LYS A 23 14.16 13.22 12.58
C LYS A 23 13.61 13.40 13.99
N GLY A 24 12.45 14.01 14.16
CA GLY A 24 11.76 14.13 15.45
C GLY A 24 11.24 12.81 16.00
N TYR A 25 11.06 11.80 15.16
CA TYR A 25 10.56 10.49 15.57
C TYR A 25 11.68 9.48 15.86
N ARG A 26 11.40 8.53 16.74
CA ARG A 26 12.34 7.43 17.04
C ARG A 26 12.35 6.34 15.96
N SER A 27 11.24 6.19 15.23
CA SER A 27 11.15 5.25 14.11
C SER A 27 12.19 5.62 13.04
N ARG A 28 12.78 4.59 12.45
CA ARG A 28 13.65 4.73 11.26
C ARG A 28 13.01 4.07 10.03
N THR A 29 11.71 3.80 10.11
CA THR A 29 10.91 3.40 8.94
C THR A 29 9.93 4.51 8.63
N VAL A 30 9.97 4.98 7.40
CA VAL A 30 9.06 5.97 6.83
C VAL A 30 8.18 5.27 5.82
N ILE A 31 6.87 5.44 5.90
CA ILE A 31 5.94 4.91 4.92
C ILE A 31 5.40 6.07 4.09
N VAL A 32 5.71 6.06 2.80
CA VAL A 32 5.17 7.01 1.83
C VAL A 32 3.82 6.48 1.36
N THR A 33 2.78 7.20 1.66
CA THR A 33 1.38 6.85 1.35
C THR A 33 0.58 8.14 1.10
N GLY A 34 -0.73 8.10 1.23
CA GLY A 34 -1.61 9.24 0.98
C GLY A 34 -2.19 9.14 -0.42
N GLY A 35 -2.55 10.16 -1.14
CA GLY A 35 -3.10 10.07 -2.50
C GLY A 35 -2.55 8.87 -3.31
N GLU A 36 -1.83 9.12 -4.37
CA GLU A 36 -1.10 8.04 -5.07
C GLU A 36 0.36 8.46 -5.27
N PRO A 37 1.32 7.80 -4.59
CA PRO A 37 2.74 8.16 -4.64
C PRO A 37 3.35 8.13 -6.04
N SER A 38 2.89 7.23 -6.92
CA SER A 38 3.40 7.11 -8.29
C SER A 38 3.12 8.33 -9.19
N LEU A 39 2.29 9.27 -8.73
CA LEU A 39 2.06 10.54 -9.43
C LEU A 39 3.24 11.50 -9.30
N PHE A 40 4.13 11.29 -8.34
CA PHE A 40 5.22 12.20 -7.99
C PHE A 40 6.58 11.60 -8.29
N ASP A 41 7.57 12.47 -8.47
CA ASP A 41 8.98 12.07 -8.49
C ASP A 41 9.52 12.09 -7.07
N LEU A 42 9.73 10.92 -6.50
CA LEU A 42 10.13 10.72 -5.11
C LEU A 42 11.64 10.46 -4.94
N ARG A 43 12.42 10.56 -6.04
CA ARG A 43 13.87 10.25 -6.00
C ARG A 43 14.64 11.11 -5.00
N GLU A 44 14.35 12.40 -4.97
CA GLU A 44 14.98 13.33 -4.03
C GLU A 44 14.60 13.00 -2.59
N LEU A 45 13.31 12.81 -2.31
CA LEU A 45 12.81 12.46 -0.98
C LEU A 45 13.41 11.13 -0.48
N THR A 46 13.39 10.07 -1.30
CA THR A 46 13.91 8.76 -0.89
C THR A 46 15.43 8.83 -0.64
N SER A 47 16.18 9.54 -1.50
CA SER A 47 17.61 9.75 -1.31
C SER A 47 17.93 10.50 -0.01
N ALA A 48 17.17 11.56 0.30
CA ALA A 48 17.36 12.33 1.52
C ALA A 48 17.03 11.52 2.79
N LEU A 49 15.96 10.70 2.74
CA LEU A 49 15.61 9.82 3.86
C LEU A 49 16.65 8.71 4.08
N HIS A 50 17.19 8.12 3.02
CA HIS A 50 18.26 7.11 3.10
C HIS A 50 19.56 7.73 3.68
N ALA A 51 19.88 8.97 3.32
CA ALA A 51 21.02 9.68 3.91
C ALA A 51 20.92 9.82 5.45
N GLU A 52 19.68 9.91 5.96
CA GLU A 52 19.37 9.90 7.41
C GLU A 52 19.21 8.48 7.99
N LYS A 53 19.58 7.46 7.23
CA LYS A 53 19.49 6.02 7.62
C LYS A 53 18.07 5.56 7.92
N CYS A 54 17.08 6.14 7.27
CA CYS A 54 15.72 5.66 7.30
C CYS A 54 15.52 4.56 6.24
N ARG A 55 14.69 3.57 6.57
CA ARG A 55 14.09 2.65 5.59
C ARG A 55 12.86 3.31 5.00
N VAL A 56 12.73 3.29 3.69
CA VAL A 56 11.63 3.93 2.99
C VAL A 56 10.71 2.87 2.39
N HIS A 57 9.51 2.77 2.91
CA HIS A 57 8.45 1.92 2.39
C HIS A 57 7.47 2.77 1.58
N VAL A 58 6.77 2.17 0.63
CA VAL A 58 5.71 2.83 -0.13
C VAL A 58 4.46 1.97 -0.22
N GLU A 59 3.29 2.61 -0.11
CA GLU A 59 2.01 2.00 -0.46
C GLU A 59 1.45 2.66 -1.72
N THR A 60 1.24 1.88 -2.79
CA THR A 60 0.77 2.36 -4.09
C THR A 60 -0.39 1.51 -4.60
N ASN A 61 -1.25 2.09 -5.43
CA ASN A 61 -2.25 1.32 -6.18
C ASN A 61 -1.64 0.53 -7.36
N GLY A 62 -0.38 0.80 -7.69
CA GLY A 62 0.38 0.10 -8.71
C GLY A 62 0.04 0.48 -10.15
N THR A 63 -0.78 1.49 -10.42
CA THR A 63 -1.21 1.83 -11.78
C THR A 63 -0.12 2.46 -12.65
N ARG A 64 1.00 2.86 -12.05
CA ARG A 64 2.12 3.53 -12.73
C ARG A 64 3.45 3.11 -12.10
N GLU A 65 4.53 3.23 -12.87
CA GLU A 65 5.88 3.06 -12.37
C GLU A 65 6.19 4.05 -11.22
N LEU A 66 6.86 3.55 -10.17
CA LEU A 66 7.35 4.35 -9.06
C LEU A 66 8.71 4.97 -9.41
N ARG A 67 8.87 6.26 -9.10
CA ARG A 67 10.13 6.99 -9.27
C ARG A 67 10.71 7.32 -7.90
N GLY A 68 11.62 6.50 -7.42
CA GLY A 68 12.26 6.57 -6.12
C GLY A 68 12.94 5.25 -5.79
N ASP A 69 13.72 5.23 -4.71
CA ASP A 69 14.36 4.03 -4.18
C ASP A 69 13.64 3.63 -2.90
N PHE A 70 13.07 2.43 -2.88
CA PHE A 70 12.22 1.94 -1.79
C PHE A 70 12.74 0.61 -1.26
N ASP A 71 12.82 0.49 0.06
CA ASP A 71 13.20 -0.73 0.76
C ASP A 71 12.05 -1.76 0.86
N TRP A 72 10.81 -1.30 0.62
CA TRP A 72 9.61 -2.14 0.62
C TRP A 72 8.50 -1.49 -0.21
N ILE A 73 7.92 -2.25 -1.11
CA ILE A 73 6.82 -1.82 -1.97
C ILE A 73 5.59 -2.67 -1.66
N THR A 74 4.57 -2.05 -1.07
CA THR A 74 3.23 -2.64 -0.93
C THR A 74 2.36 -2.18 -2.09
N CYS A 75 1.95 -3.10 -2.95
CA CYS A 75 1.00 -2.84 -4.02
C CYS A 75 -0.42 -3.20 -3.55
N SER A 76 -1.33 -2.22 -3.65
CA SER A 76 -2.74 -2.38 -3.30
C SER A 76 -3.63 -2.04 -4.50
N PRO A 77 -3.74 -2.94 -5.51
CA PRO A 77 -4.53 -2.71 -6.70
C PRO A 77 -5.99 -2.41 -6.38
N LYS A 78 -6.60 -1.57 -7.21
CA LYS A 78 -7.99 -1.13 -7.02
C LYS A 78 -8.91 -1.74 -8.07
N LYS A 79 -10.10 -2.18 -7.64
CA LYS A 79 -11.14 -2.73 -8.52
C LYS A 79 -11.67 -1.66 -9.49
N GLU A 80 -11.65 -0.40 -9.07
CA GLU A 80 -12.20 0.74 -9.78
C GLU A 80 -11.31 1.26 -10.92
N THR A 81 -10.16 0.64 -11.16
CA THR A 81 -9.33 0.97 -12.32
C THR A 81 -9.93 0.41 -13.61
N ASP A 82 -9.53 0.94 -14.75
CA ASP A 82 -9.89 0.41 -16.07
C ASP A 82 -8.61 -0.03 -16.81
N PRO A 83 -8.42 -1.31 -17.07
CA PRO A 83 -9.23 -2.44 -16.57
C PRO A 83 -9.16 -2.59 -15.04
N PRO A 84 -10.11 -3.33 -14.41
CA PRO A 84 -10.07 -3.59 -12.98
C PRO A 84 -8.75 -4.21 -12.54
N TYR A 85 -8.25 -3.74 -11.39
CA TYR A 85 -6.95 -4.17 -10.84
C TYR A 85 -5.78 -3.97 -11.81
N ASN A 86 -5.84 -2.89 -12.59
CA ASN A 86 -4.74 -2.50 -13.48
C ASN A 86 -3.47 -2.22 -12.68
N VAL A 87 -2.40 -2.90 -13.03
CA VAL A 87 -1.08 -2.76 -12.38
C VAL A 87 0.00 -2.71 -13.45
N ASP A 88 0.90 -1.77 -13.30
CA ASP A 88 2.11 -1.67 -14.11
C ASP A 88 2.99 -2.91 -13.90
N GLU A 89 3.50 -3.47 -14.97
CA GLU A 89 4.33 -4.69 -14.94
C GLU A 89 5.56 -4.53 -14.04
N SER A 90 6.18 -3.35 -14.04
CA SER A 90 7.36 -3.08 -13.21
C SER A 90 7.03 -3.16 -11.71
N ILE A 91 5.81 -2.78 -11.32
CA ILE A 91 5.35 -2.88 -9.93
C ILE A 91 5.02 -4.34 -9.58
N ALA A 92 4.32 -5.05 -10.47
CA ALA A 92 3.97 -6.45 -10.23
C ALA A 92 5.21 -7.33 -9.99
N GLN A 93 6.32 -7.01 -10.66
CA GLN A 93 7.59 -7.73 -10.51
C GLN A 93 8.43 -7.29 -9.31
N LYS A 94 8.30 -6.05 -8.85
CA LYS A 94 9.13 -5.48 -7.78
C LYS A 94 8.43 -5.42 -6.43
N ALA A 95 7.09 -5.56 -6.38
CA ALA A 95 6.35 -5.47 -5.14
C ALA A 95 6.79 -6.56 -4.15
N ASP A 96 7.09 -6.14 -2.92
CA ASP A 96 7.39 -7.02 -1.80
C ASP A 96 6.11 -7.56 -1.16
N GLU A 97 4.99 -6.85 -1.33
CA GLU A 97 3.70 -7.20 -0.76
C GLU A 97 2.55 -6.87 -1.73
N LEU A 98 1.64 -7.81 -1.88
CA LEU A 98 0.34 -7.62 -2.51
C LEU A 98 -0.74 -7.55 -1.43
N LYS A 99 -1.42 -6.40 -1.32
CA LYS A 99 -2.48 -6.17 -0.34
C LYS A 99 -3.79 -5.80 -1.03
N LEU A 100 -4.81 -6.64 -0.90
CA LEU A 100 -6.12 -6.41 -1.51
C LEU A 100 -7.18 -6.07 -0.47
N VAL A 101 -7.96 -5.05 -0.74
CA VAL A 101 -9.19 -4.80 0.02
C VAL A 101 -10.26 -5.78 -0.45
N PHE A 102 -10.69 -6.64 0.46
CA PHE A 102 -11.73 -7.65 0.20
C PHE A 102 -13.11 -7.04 0.40
N THR A 103 -13.93 -7.05 -0.64
CA THR A 103 -15.27 -6.45 -0.64
C THR A 103 -16.40 -7.47 -0.51
N GLY A 104 -16.07 -8.76 -0.33
CA GLY A 104 -17.04 -9.83 -0.17
C GLY A 104 -17.62 -10.36 -1.49
N GLU A 105 -17.27 -9.77 -2.62
CA GLU A 105 -17.76 -10.26 -3.91
C GLU A 105 -16.90 -11.42 -4.43
N SER A 106 -17.57 -12.52 -4.77
CA SER A 106 -16.95 -13.75 -5.30
C SER A 106 -16.35 -13.62 -6.71
N ALA A 107 -16.46 -12.46 -7.33
CA ALA A 107 -15.96 -12.20 -8.69
C ALA A 107 -14.45 -12.01 -8.78
N PHE A 108 -13.74 -12.21 -7.66
CA PHE A 108 -12.32 -11.98 -7.58
C PHE A 108 -11.57 -13.29 -7.73
N ASP A 109 -10.92 -13.48 -8.85
CA ASP A 109 -9.96 -14.58 -8.96
C ASP A 109 -8.65 -14.21 -8.25
N LEU A 110 -8.58 -14.55 -6.94
CA LEU A 110 -7.40 -14.37 -6.12
C LEU A 110 -6.19 -15.12 -6.70
N GLY A 111 -6.42 -16.18 -7.46
CA GLY A 111 -5.40 -16.92 -8.18
C GLY A 111 -4.84 -16.12 -9.35
N GLU A 112 -5.71 -15.57 -10.18
CA GLU A 112 -5.31 -14.77 -11.33
C GLU A 112 -4.47 -13.56 -10.92
N ILE A 113 -4.95 -12.77 -9.96
CA ILE A 113 -4.21 -11.59 -9.54
C ILE A 113 -2.90 -11.93 -8.84
N SER A 114 -2.88 -12.97 -7.99
CA SER A 114 -1.65 -13.39 -7.32
C SER A 114 -0.62 -13.91 -8.30
N GLY A 115 -1.03 -14.55 -9.38
CA GLY A 115 -0.15 -15.02 -10.44
C GLY A 115 0.57 -13.93 -11.22
N ARG A 116 0.11 -12.68 -11.14
CA ARG A 116 0.76 -11.52 -11.76
C ARG A 116 1.93 -10.97 -10.94
N PHE A 117 2.01 -11.30 -9.66
CA PHE A 117 3.01 -10.78 -8.73
C PHE A 117 4.09 -11.80 -8.41
N ALA A 118 5.34 -11.36 -8.36
CA ALA A 118 6.48 -12.20 -8.00
C ALA A 118 6.52 -12.52 -6.49
N THR A 119 5.79 -11.77 -5.66
CA THR A 119 5.80 -11.95 -4.20
C THR A 119 4.81 -13.01 -3.70
N ASP A 120 5.22 -13.71 -2.62
CA ASP A 120 4.35 -14.59 -1.82
C ASP A 120 3.78 -13.90 -0.57
N ASN A 121 4.12 -12.63 -0.35
CA ASN A 121 3.53 -11.81 0.72
C ASN A 121 2.17 -11.26 0.27
N ARG A 122 1.12 -12.05 0.43
CA ARG A 122 -0.23 -11.72 -0.05
C ARG A 122 -1.19 -11.55 1.11
N PHE A 123 -1.89 -10.42 1.13
CA PHE A 123 -2.80 -10.07 2.23
C PHE A 123 -4.18 -9.67 1.71
N LEU A 124 -5.21 -10.18 2.39
CA LEU A 124 -6.58 -9.70 2.27
C LEU A 124 -6.91 -8.81 3.47
N GLN A 125 -7.38 -7.62 3.19
CA GLN A 125 -7.79 -6.65 4.18
C GLN A 125 -9.30 -6.46 4.12
N PRO A 126 -10.03 -6.61 5.24
CA PRO A 126 -11.45 -6.31 5.30
C PRO A 126 -11.75 -4.88 4.86
N CYS A 127 -12.81 -4.69 4.07
CA CYS A 127 -13.25 -3.37 3.67
C CYS A 127 -13.81 -2.62 4.88
N SER A 128 -13.19 -1.51 5.25
CA SER A 128 -13.57 -0.68 6.40
C SER A 128 -13.73 -1.42 7.73
N GLY A 129 -13.23 -2.65 7.84
CA GLY A 129 -13.39 -3.50 9.02
C GLY A 129 -14.77 -4.13 9.20
N GLU A 130 -15.68 -3.96 8.23
CA GLU A 130 -17.07 -4.43 8.36
C GLU A 130 -17.26 -5.91 8.01
N ASN A 131 -16.47 -6.45 7.06
CA ASN A 131 -16.60 -7.81 6.54
C ASN A 131 -15.43 -8.72 6.99
N ILE A 132 -15.03 -8.62 8.26
CA ILE A 132 -13.90 -9.39 8.81
C ILE A 132 -14.17 -10.90 8.68
N LYS A 133 -15.39 -11.35 8.99
CA LYS A 133 -15.75 -12.78 8.96
C LYS A 133 -15.60 -13.35 7.56
N GLU A 134 -16.16 -12.70 6.56
CA GLU A 134 -16.09 -13.11 5.16
C GLU A 134 -14.65 -13.09 4.65
N THR A 135 -13.84 -12.10 5.09
CA THR A 135 -12.42 -12.04 4.75
C THR A 135 -11.65 -13.20 5.36
N VAL A 136 -11.94 -13.58 6.61
CA VAL A 136 -11.34 -14.76 7.26
C VAL A 136 -11.71 -16.04 6.52
N GLU A 137 -12.99 -16.21 6.13
CA GLU A 137 -13.44 -17.36 5.35
C GLU A 137 -12.69 -17.44 4.00
N ALA A 138 -12.48 -16.30 3.33
CA ALA A 138 -11.70 -16.24 2.10
C ALA A 138 -10.22 -16.63 2.32
N VAL A 139 -9.59 -16.14 3.38
CA VAL A 139 -8.20 -16.51 3.71
C VAL A 139 -8.07 -18.00 3.99
N LEU A 140 -9.06 -18.60 4.68
CA LEU A 140 -9.06 -20.05 4.94
C LEU A 140 -9.25 -20.87 3.66
N ALA A 141 -10.03 -20.36 2.71
CA ALA A 141 -10.26 -21.02 1.41
C ALA A 141 -9.04 -20.90 0.47
N TYR A 142 -8.20 -19.88 0.65
CA TYR A 142 -7.04 -19.58 -0.18
C TYR A 142 -5.75 -19.52 0.66
N PRO A 143 -5.10 -20.66 0.97
CA PRO A 143 -3.98 -20.73 1.93
C PRO A 143 -2.74 -19.90 1.59
N GLY A 144 -2.61 -19.40 0.34
CA GLY A 144 -1.54 -18.49 -0.07
C GLY A 144 -1.76 -17.05 0.39
N TRP A 145 -2.92 -16.75 0.99
CA TRP A 145 -3.28 -15.42 1.47
C TRP A 145 -3.28 -15.35 2.99
N ARG A 146 -2.97 -14.18 3.53
CA ARG A 146 -2.97 -13.87 4.96
C ARG A 146 -3.95 -12.76 5.26
N LEU A 147 -4.48 -12.71 6.49
CA LEU A 147 -5.34 -11.63 6.93
C LEU A 147 -4.51 -10.40 7.30
N SER A 148 -4.90 -9.23 6.77
CA SER A 148 -4.40 -7.91 7.20
C SER A 148 -5.52 -7.16 7.92
N LEU A 149 -5.27 -6.71 9.14
CA LEU A 149 -6.23 -5.91 9.90
C LEU A 149 -5.71 -4.48 10.08
N GLN A 150 -6.61 -3.52 9.95
CA GLN A 150 -6.34 -2.13 10.32
C GLN A 150 -6.42 -1.96 11.84
N THR A 151 -5.41 -2.48 12.55
CA THR A 151 -5.41 -2.54 14.02
C THR A 151 -5.52 -1.16 14.68
N HIS A 152 -4.95 -0.12 14.07
CA HIS A 152 -5.08 1.26 14.52
C HIS A 152 -6.55 1.70 14.62
N ARG A 153 -7.41 1.29 13.68
CA ARG A 153 -8.85 1.56 13.72
C ARG A 153 -9.54 0.79 14.84
N MET A 154 -9.16 -0.48 15.05
CA MET A 154 -9.77 -1.33 16.08
C MET A 154 -9.50 -0.81 17.50
N ILE A 155 -8.37 -0.13 17.70
CA ILE A 155 -7.97 0.44 19.00
C ILE A 155 -8.08 1.97 19.02
N SER A 156 -8.75 2.56 18.02
CA SER A 156 -9.04 4.01 17.93
C SER A 156 -7.80 4.91 18.03
N ILE A 157 -6.69 4.48 17.48
CA ILE A 157 -5.47 5.29 17.31
C ILE A 157 -5.45 5.86 15.89
N LYS A 158 -5.07 7.14 15.76
CA LYS A 158 -4.85 7.80 14.46
C LYS A 158 -3.44 7.55 13.98
#